data_332448e622c5428a9ac4e296f46ebce9
#
_entry.id   332448e622c5428a9ac4e296f46ebce9
#
_cell.length_a   1.000
_cell.length_b   1.000
_cell.length_c   1.000
_cell.angle_alpha   90.00
_cell.angle_beta   90.00
_cell.angle_gamma   90.00
#
_symmetry.space_group_name_H-M   'P 1'
#
loop_
_entity.id
_entity.type
_entity.pdbx_description
1 polymer ?
#
loop_
_entity_poly.entity_id
_entity_poly.type
_entity_poly.pdbx_seq_one_letter_code
_entity_poly.pdbx_strand_id
1 'polypeptide(L)'
;AHAPNGEDVLYVFYNRLTGDYALLPYRLIVQKVEERISCNGFSLFPNGHLVLFRAEAEAQKHHMIQLRQTPFHQPGYEPAGKKDAFLYQVGNKEVVRCLAECNEVMTLVRKENPYAEIYTDLVKRCGAILDSYPWLSSADGFQVDGALRQVREAADKAVDEFDKVRRLQREAVERVKDHRGADHPARPG
;
A
#
# COMPACT_ATOMS: atom_id res chain seq x y z
N ALA A 1 -8.26 -2.81 16.74
CA ALA A 1 -7.07 -3.06 17.58
C ALA A 1 -5.82 -3.01 16.69
N HIS A 2 -4.70 -2.58 17.25
CA HIS A 2 -3.40 -2.55 16.59
C HIS A 2 -2.53 -3.66 17.17
N ALA A 3 -1.78 -4.34 16.31
CA ALA A 3 -0.76 -5.28 16.76
C ALA A 3 0.40 -4.54 17.45
N PRO A 4 1.05 -5.13 18.45
CA PRO A 4 2.16 -4.51 19.16
C PRO A 4 3.37 -4.22 18.25
N ASN A 5 3.55 -5.03 17.19
CA ASN A 5 4.59 -4.84 16.18
C ASN A 5 4.29 -3.68 15.21
N GLY A 6 3.08 -3.09 15.25
CA GLY A 6 2.66 -2.02 14.35
C GLY A 6 2.36 -2.43 12.91
N GLU A 7 2.47 -3.72 12.57
CA GLU A 7 2.33 -4.21 11.19
C GLU A 7 0.89 -4.52 10.79
N ASP A 8 0.03 -4.82 11.77
CA ASP A 8 -1.32 -5.29 11.53
C ASP A 8 -2.36 -4.48 12.29
N VAL A 9 -3.55 -4.37 11.71
CA VAL A 9 -4.72 -3.73 12.34
C VAL A 9 -5.92 -4.64 12.23
N LEU A 10 -6.62 -4.86 13.35
CA LEU A 10 -7.90 -5.54 13.36
C LEU A 10 -9.03 -4.50 13.35
N TYR A 11 -9.72 -4.39 12.23
CA TYR A 11 -10.96 -3.62 12.13
C TYR A 11 -12.13 -4.43 12.63
N VAL A 12 -13.02 -3.79 13.40
CA VAL A 12 -14.21 -4.42 13.98
C VAL A 12 -15.43 -3.65 13.50
N PHE A 13 -16.30 -4.33 12.83
CA PHE A 13 -17.60 -3.82 12.39
C PHE A 13 -18.71 -4.56 13.15
N TYR A 14 -19.71 -3.84 13.58
CA TYR A 14 -20.85 -4.38 14.31
C TYR A 14 -22.17 -3.98 13.64
N ASN A 15 -23.00 -4.98 13.34
CA ASN A 15 -24.36 -4.75 12.86
C ASN A 15 -25.33 -4.79 14.03
N ARG A 16 -25.90 -3.64 14.38
CA ARG A 16 -26.83 -3.49 15.51
C ARG A 16 -28.15 -4.22 15.31
N LEU A 17 -28.56 -4.45 14.05
CA LEU A 17 -29.83 -5.10 13.76
C LEU A 17 -29.77 -6.62 13.92
N THR A 18 -28.67 -7.22 13.52
CA THR A 18 -28.47 -8.69 13.54
C THR A 18 -27.65 -9.17 14.73
N GLY A 19 -26.91 -8.26 15.39
CA GLY A 19 -25.99 -8.64 16.48
C GLY A 19 -24.67 -9.25 15.98
N ASP A 20 -24.39 -9.15 14.67
CA ASP A 20 -23.21 -9.75 14.07
C ASP A 20 -21.99 -8.84 14.10
N TYR A 21 -20.84 -9.44 14.29
CA TYR A 21 -19.55 -8.81 14.11
C TYR A 21 -18.86 -9.31 12.85
N ALA A 22 -18.20 -8.42 12.15
CA ALA A 22 -17.24 -8.71 11.10
C ALA A 22 -15.88 -8.19 11.53
N LEU A 23 -14.92 -9.09 11.74
CA LEU A 23 -13.55 -8.75 12.06
C LEU A 23 -12.73 -8.85 10.77
N LEU A 24 -12.05 -7.76 10.40
CA LEU A 24 -11.21 -7.68 9.21
C LEU A 24 -9.76 -7.41 9.63
N PRO A 25 -8.89 -8.42 9.60
CA PRO A 25 -7.46 -8.22 9.76
C PRO A 25 -6.91 -7.50 8.53
N TYR A 26 -6.13 -6.45 8.74
CA TYR A 26 -5.50 -5.66 7.69
C TYR A 26 -4.00 -5.59 7.93
N ARG A 27 -3.24 -5.98 6.90
CA ARG A 27 -1.77 -5.91 6.91
C ARG A 27 -1.31 -4.60 6.29
N LEU A 28 -0.70 -3.75 7.11
CA LEU A 28 -0.29 -2.40 6.70
C LEU A 28 0.80 -2.40 5.62
N ILE A 29 1.80 -3.28 5.73
CA ILE A 29 2.94 -3.30 4.81
C ILE A 29 2.50 -3.69 3.40
N VAL A 30 1.73 -4.78 3.27
CA VAL A 30 1.28 -5.29 1.97
C VAL A 30 -0.06 -4.69 1.54
N GLN A 31 -0.68 -3.85 2.38
CA GLN A 31 -1.95 -3.18 2.15
C GLN A 31 -3.08 -4.14 1.77
N LYS A 32 -3.14 -5.28 2.47
CA LYS A 32 -4.08 -6.36 2.16
C LYS A 32 -5.02 -6.61 3.33
N VAL A 33 -6.32 -6.73 3.01
CA VAL A 33 -7.32 -7.26 3.92
C VAL A 33 -7.24 -8.79 3.87
N GLU A 34 -7.13 -9.41 5.05
CA GLU A 34 -7.20 -10.87 5.20
C GLU A 34 -8.67 -11.35 5.16
N GLU A 35 -8.86 -12.66 5.25
CA GLU A 35 -10.19 -13.25 5.25
C GLU A 35 -11.05 -12.72 6.41
N ARG A 36 -12.28 -12.31 6.08
CA ARG A 36 -13.26 -11.83 7.06
C ARG A 36 -13.62 -12.93 8.06
N ILE A 37 -13.57 -12.58 9.33
CA ILE A 37 -14.03 -13.44 10.43
C ILE A 37 -15.41 -12.94 10.87
N SER A 38 -16.45 -13.75 10.69
CA SER A 38 -17.81 -13.44 11.15
C SER A 38 -18.09 -14.14 12.46
N CYS A 39 -18.66 -13.43 13.44
CA CYS A 39 -19.03 -13.96 14.74
C CYS A 39 -20.16 -13.12 15.37
N ASN A 40 -20.80 -13.62 16.43
CA ASN A 40 -21.79 -12.89 17.21
C ASN A 40 -21.20 -12.26 18.48
N GLY A 41 -19.97 -12.61 18.80
CA GLY A 41 -19.21 -11.99 19.86
C GLY A 41 -17.75 -12.41 19.77
N PHE A 42 -16.88 -11.61 20.33
CA PHE A 42 -15.46 -11.93 20.39
C PHE A 42 -14.82 -11.34 21.64
N SER A 43 -13.69 -11.90 22.04
CA SER A 43 -12.81 -11.35 23.05
C SER A 43 -11.36 -11.50 22.61
N LEU A 44 -10.61 -10.42 22.73
CA LEU A 44 -9.20 -10.40 22.41
C LEU A 44 -8.40 -10.33 23.71
N PHE A 45 -7.63 -11.36 24.00
CA PHE A 45 -6.86 -11.50 25.22
C PHE A 45 -5.45 -10.92 25.08
N PRO A 46 -4.84 -10.50 26.19
CA PRO A 46 -3.47 -9.94 26.17
C PRO A 46 -2.40 -10.91 25.64
N ASN A 47 -2.66 -12.22 25.66
CA ASN A 47 -1.74 -13.23 25.13
C ASN A 47 -1.89 -13.45 23.60
N GLY A 48 -2.67 -12.60 22.91
CA GLY A 48 -2.93 -12.69 21.49
C GLY A 48 -4.02 -13.66 21.09
N HIS A 49 -4.65 -14.33 22.05
CA HIS A 49 -5.77 -15.21 21.74
C HIS A 49 -7.02 -14.41 21.40
N LEU A 50 -7.58 -14.69 20.23
CA LEU A 50 -8.89 -14.21 19.81
C LEU A 50 -9.91 -15.34 20.01
N VAL A 51 -10.85 -15.11 20.92
CA VAL A 51 -11.96 -16.05 21.20
C VAL A 51 -13.17 -15.54 20.42
N LEU A 52 -13.80 -16.42 19.68
CA LEU A 52 -14.98 -16.14 18.85
C LEU A 52 -16.18 -16.92 19.34
N PHE A 53 -17.29 -16.22 19.47
CA PHE A 53 -18.59 -16.80 19.83
C PHE A 53 -19.51 -16.73 18.62
N ARG A 54 -20.19 -17.85 18.34
CA ARG A 54 -21.23 -17.91 17.32
C ARG A 54 -22.54 -18.32 17.96
N ALA A 55 -23.60 -17.58 17.67
CA ALA A 55 -24.94 -17.95 18.03
C ALA A 55 -25.40 -19.11 17.12
N GLU A 56 -25.99 -20.11 17.71
CA GLU A 56 -26.62 -21.21 17.00
C GLU A 56 -28.14 -20.98 16.93
N ALA A 57 -28.77 -21.49 15.86
CA ALA A 57 -30.20 -21.30 15.63
C ALA A 57 -31.07 -21.94 16.72
N GLU A 58 -30.56 -22.99 17.36
CA GLU A 58 -31.24 -23.69 18.45
C GLU A 58 -30.46 -23.58 19.74
N ALA A 59 -31.18 -23.47 20.87
CA ALA A 59 -30.57 -23.41 22.18
C ALA A 59 -29.87 -24.75 22.49
N GLN A 60 -28.56 -24.73 22.68
CA GLN A 60 -27.73 -25.88 23.01
C GLN A 60 -27.18 -25.79 24.42
N LYS A 61 -26.95 -26.96 25.06
CA LYS A 61 -26.29 -27.00 26.38
C LYS A 61 -24.81 -26.63 26.33
N HIS A 62 -24.19 -26.82 25.15
CA HIS A 62 -22.77 -26.55 24.93
C HIS A 62 -22.60 -25.75 23.65
N HIS A 63 -21.89 -24.64 23.73
CA HIS A 63 -21.55 -23.82 22.57
C HIS A 63 -20.08 -24.03 22.20
N MET A 64 -19.81 -24.16 20.89
CA MET A 64 -18.44 -24.22 20.41
C MET A 64 -17.81 -22.83 20.43
N ILE A 65 -16.67 -22.73 21.07
CA ILE A 65 -15.85 -21.52 21.10
C ILE A 65 -14.65 -21.74 20.20
N GLN A 66 -14.45 -20.87 19.21
CA GLN A 66 -13.26 -20.89 18.37
C GLN A 66 -12.16 -20.07 19.02
N LEU A 67 -11.00 -20.68 19.20
CA LEU A 67 -9.80 -19.99 19.68
C LEU A 67 -8.82 -19.83 18.50
N ARG A 68 -8.40 -18.61 18.24
CA ARG A 68 -7.38 -18.30 17.23
C ARG A 68 -6.22 -17.57 17.89
N GLN A 69 -5.00 -17.93 17.54
CA GLN A 69 -3.81 -17.15 17.88
C GLN A 69 -3.67 -16.02 16.87
N THR A 70 -3.50 -14.79 17.36
CA THR A 70 -3.34 -13.61 16.50
C THR A 70 -2.11 -12.81 16.92
N PRO A 71 -1.51 -12.00 16.02
CA PRO A 71 -0.39 -11.13 16.35
C PRO A 71 -0.81 -9.89 17.14
N PHE A 72 -2.13 -9.64 17.34
CA PHE A 72 -2.65 -8.37 17.83
C PHE A 72 -2.36 -8.08 19.31
N HIS A 73 -2.11 -9.11 20.12
CA HIS A 73 -1.73 -8.95 21.52
C HIS A 73 -0.83 -10.10 21.93
N GLN A 74 0.44 -10.01 21.66
CA GLN A 74 1.43 -10.89 22.29
C GLN A 74 2.06 -10.14 23.46
N PRO A 75 1.73 -10.48 24.74
CA PRO A 75 2.43 -9.93 25.88
C PRO A 75 3.90 -10.35 25.78
N GLY A 76 4.79 -9.39 25.89
CA GLY A 76 6.22 -9.64 25.76
C GLY A 76 6.74 -9.70 24.33
N TYR A 77 6.00 -9.18 23.33
CA TYR A 77 6.63 -8.80 22.10
C TYR A 77 7.65 -7.69 22.39
N GLU A 78 8.84 -8.12 22.75
CA GLU A 78 10.00 -7.24 22.62
C GLU A 78 10.56 -7.45 21.22
N PRO A 79 10.73 -6.37 20.45
CA PRO A 79 11.37 -6.48 19.16
C PRO A 79 12.71 -7.17 19.35
N ALA A 80 12.96 -8.22 18.56
CA ALA A 80 14.21 -8.97 18.58
C ALA A 80 15.33 -8.06 18.10
N GLY A 81 15.87 -7.25 18.97
CA GLY A 81 16.94 -6.31 18.65
C GLY A 81 17.49 -5.64 19.89
N LYS A 82 18.75 -5.23 19.80
CA LYS A 82 19.35 -4.39 20.83
C LYS A 82 18.64 -3.02 20.80
N LYS A 83 18.26 -2.49 21.97
CA LYS A 83 17.67 -1.15 22.12
C LYS A 83 18.53 -0.04 21.49
N ASP A 84 19.81 -0.30 21.34
CA ASP A 84 20.80 0.60 20.73
C ASP A 84 20.85 0.48 19.20
N ALA A 85 20.11 -0.46 18.59
CA ALA A 85 20.06 -0.59 17.15
C ALA A 85 19.38 0.63 16.52
N PHE A 86 19.94 1.15 15.45
CA PHE A 86 19.46 2.35 14.77
C PHE A 86 17.97 2.26 14.37
N LEU A 87 17.53 1.15 13.79
CA LEU A 87 16.12 0.94 13.42
C LEU A 87 15.18 0.90 14.63
N TYR A 88 15.70 0.48 15.81
CA TYR A 88 14.92 0.55 17.05
C TYR A 88 14.71 2.00 17.47
N GLN A 89 15.71 2.87 17.29
CA GLN A 89 15.61 4.31 17.60
C GLN A 89 14.66 5.04 16.64
N VAL A 90 14.65 4.66 15.35
CA VAL A 90 13.66 5.16 14.37
C VAL A 90 12.24 4.82 14.78
N GLY A 91 12.06 3.64 15.36
CA GLY A 91 10.77 3.16 15.84
C GLY A 91 9.97 2.36 14.81
N ASN A 92 9.29 1.35 15.30
CA ASN A 92 8.58 0.36 14.48
C ASN A 92 7.54 1.00 13.55
N LYS A 93 6.83 2.02 14.04
CA LYS A 93 5.78 2.70 13.27
C LYS A 93 6.32 3.36 12.00
N GLU A 94 7.45 4.05 12.11
CA GLU A 94 8.10 4.73 10.97
C GLU A 94 8.68 3.73 9.98
N VAL A 95 9.30 2.66 10.47
CA VAL A 95 9.82 1.58 9.62
C VAL A 95 8.69 0.89 8.85
N VAL A 96 7.59 0.52 9.52
CA VAL A 96 6.42 -0.11 8.88
C VAL A 96 5.80 0.79 7.83
N ARG A 97 5.70 2.09 8.12
CA ARG A 97 5.18 3.08 7.17
C ARG A 97 6.07 3.20 5.93
N CYS A 98 7.36 3.32 6.13
CA CYS A 98 8.33 3.35 5.03
C CYS A 98 8.25 2.09 4.17
N LEU A 99 8.15 0.90 4.78
CA LEU A 99 7.99 -0.38 4.07
C LEU A 99 6.69 -0.42 3.26
N ALA A 100 5.59 0.10 3.79
CA ALA A 100 4.32 0.18 3.07
C ALA A 100 4.43 1.09 1.83
N GLU A 101 5.03 2.26 1.98
CA GLU A 101 5.25 3.21 0.87
C GLU A 101 6.20 2.62 -0.20
N CYS A 102 7.28 1.92 0.21
CA CYS A 102 8.15 1.20 -0.72
C CYS A 102 7.41 0.05 -1.44
N ASN A 103 6.51 -0.64 -0.76
CA ASN A 103 5.68 -1.68 -1.39
C ASN A 103 4.73 -1.10 -2.45
N GLU A 104 4.19 0.11 -2.25
CA GLU A 104 3.42 0.81 -3.27
C GLU A 104 4.25 1.09 -4.53
N VAL A 105 5.48 1.59 -4.36
CA VAL A 105 6.41 1.80 -5.48
C VAL A 105 6.67 0.49 -6.23
N MET A 106 6.96 -0.61 -5.51
CA MET A 106 7.15 -1.92 -6.13
C MET A 106 5.92 -2.41 -6.89
N THR A 107 4.74 -2.14 -6.37
CA THR A 107 3.47 -2.51 -7.02
C THR A 107 3.29 -1.76 -8.34
N LEU A 108 3.64 -0.47 -8.38
CA LEU A 108 3.59 0.32 -9.60
C LEU A 108 4.61 -0.15 -10.63
N VAL A 109 5.85 -0.45 -10.21
CA VAL A 109 6.92 -0.95 -11.09
C VAL A 109 6.55 -2.29 -11.74
N ARG A 110 5.79 -3.15 -11.03
CA ARG A 110 5.40 -4.49 -11.52
C ARG A 110 4.19 -4.50 -12.44
N LYS A 111 3.55 -3.35 -12.71
CA LYS A 111 2.39 -3.31 -13.62
C LYS A 111 2.78 -3.68 -15.04
N GLU A 112 2.09 -4.64 -15.61
CA GLU A 112 2.36 -5.17 -16.97
C GLU A 112 2.01 -4.17 -18.09
N ASN A 113 1.02 -3.32 -17.89
CA ASN A 113 0.57 -2.32 -18.85
C ASN A 113 0.83 -0.90 -18.33
N PRO A 114 2.06 -0.39 -18.44
CA PRO A 114 2.39 0.94 -17.98
C PRO A 114 1.79 2.02 -18.90
N TYR A 115 1.27 3.07 -18.29
CA TYR A 115 0.81 4.29 -18.95
C TYR A 115 1.53 5.51 -18.35
N ALA A 116 1.53 6.63 -19.06
CA ALA A 116 2.38 7.78 -18.72
C ALA A 116 2.24 8.27 -17.26
N GLU A 117 1.01 8.23 -16.73
CA GLU A 117 0.72 8.68 -15.37
C GLU A 117 1.40 7.82 -14.28
N ILE A 118 1.65 6.52 -14.55
CA ILE A 118 2.39 5.65 -13.63
C ILE A 118 3.80 6.17 -13.38
N TYR A 119 4.49 6.62 -14.44
CA TYR A 119 5.85 7.12 -14.31
C TYR A 119 5.89 8.44 -13.54
N THR A 120 4.93 9.32 -13.77
CA THR A 120 4.78 10.56 -12.99
C THR A 120 4.52 10.25 -11.50
N ASP A 121 3.71 9.24 -11.22
CA ASP A 121 3.39 8.78 -9.86
C ASP A 121 4.63 8.17 -9.18
N LEU A 122 5.42 7.37 -9.91
CA LEU A 122 6.69 6.81 -9.44
C LEU A 122 7.69 7.90 -9.05
N VAL A 123 7.86 8.94 -9.90
CA VAL A 123 8.74 10.07 -9.60
C VAL A 123 8.35 10.76 -8.30
N LYS A 124 7.04 11.04 -8.13
CA LYS A 124 6.50 11.70 -6.93
C LYS A 124 6.68 10.85 -5.67
N ARG A 125 6.32 9.56 -5.74
CA ARG A 125 6.39 8.64 -4.59
C ARG A 125 7.82 8.39 -4.16
N CYS A 126 8.73 8.10 -5.09
CA CYS A 126 10.15 7.96 -4.77
C CYS A 126 10.73 9.23 -4.13
N GLY A 127 10.36 10.42 -4.64
CA GLY A 127 10.75 11.69 -4.04
C GLY A 127 10.23 11.83 -2.61
N ALA A 128 8.94 11.60 -2.40
CA ALA A 128 8.31 11.69 -1.08
C ALA A 128 8.95 10.73 -0.05
N ILE A 129 9.26 9.50 -0.44
CA ILE A 129 9.95 8.53 0.43
C ILE A 129 11.35 9.01 0.80
N LEU A 130 12.13 9.47 -0.18
CA LEU A 130 13.49 9.98 0.04
C LEU A 130 13.50 11.20 0.97
N ASP A 131 12.50 12.07 0.86
CA ASP A 131 12.38 13.28 1.68
C ASP A 131 11.88 12.95 3.11
N SER A 132 10.97 11.97 3.23
CA SER A 132 10.36 11.59 4.52
C SER A 132 11.27 10.71 5.37
N TYR A 133 12.14 9.91 4.75
CA TYR A 133 12.96 8.89 5.43
C TYR A 133 14.46 9.06 5.11
N PRO A 134 15.10 10.16 5.57
CA PRO A 134 16.51 10.43 5.27
C PRO A 134 17.47 9.34 5.80
N TRP A 135 17.02 8.57 6.81
CA TRP A 135 17.78 7.45 7.37
C TRP A 135 17.99 6.28 6.39
N LEU A 136 17.23 6.20 5.28
CA LEU A 136 17.41 5.17 4.24
C LEU A 136 18.79 5.23 3.56
N SER A 137 19.47 6.37 3.60
CA SER A 137 20.83 6.54 3.06
C SER A 137 21.92 6.00 3.98
N SER A 138 21.59 5.73 5.25
CA SER A 138 22.56 5.18 6.20
C SER A 138 22.87 3.71 5.90
N ALA A 139 24.02 3.22 6.40
CA ALA A 139 24.38 1.82 6.30
C ALA A 139 23.34 0.91 6.97
N ASP A 140 22.76 1.35 8.09
CA ASP A 140 21.71 0.64 8.82
C ASP A 140 20.37 0.68 8.11
N GLY A 141 20.14 1.66 7.21
CA GLY A 141 19.00 1.75 6.30
C GLY A 141 19.19 0.94 5.02
N PHE A 142 20.23 0.09 4.95
CA PHE A 142 20.54 -0.78 3.81
C PHE A 142 20.79 -0.03 2.49
N GLN A 143 21.03 1.26 2.52
CA GLN A 143 21.26 2.11 1.34
C GLN A 143 20.14 1.99 0.28
N VAL A 144 18.90 1.84 0.74
CA VAL A 144 17.69 1.70 -0.12
C VAL A 144 17.47 2.97 -0.95
N ASP A 145 17.95 4.12 -0.47
CA ASP A 145 17.87 5.40 -1.19
C ASP A 145 18.47 5.31 -2.60
N GLY A 146 19.57 4.56 -2.79
CA GLY A 146 20.17 4.34 -4.10
C GLY A 146 19.22 3.67 -5.09
N ALA A 147 18.49 2.64 -4.67
CA ALA A 147 17.51 1.97 -5.50
C ALA A 147 16.31 2.89 -5.84
N LEU A 148 15.82 3.64 -4.86
CA LEU A 148 14.73 4.60 -5.07
C LEU A 148 15.12 5.73 -6.05
N ARG A 149 16.35 6.24 -5.95
CA ARG A 149 16.88 7.23 -6.91
C ARG A 149 16.95 6.66 -8.33
N GLN A 150 17.43 5.42 -8.49
CA GLN A 150 17.46 4.76 -9.81
C GLN A 150 16.06 4.60 -10.41
N VAL A 151 15.08 4.16 -9.62
CA VAL A 151 13.68 4.04 -10.09
C VAL A 151 13.14 5.42 -10.47
N ARG A 152 13.38 6.45 -9.65
CA ARG A 152 12.96 7.83 -9.93
C ARG A 152 13.56 8.35 -11.24
N GLU A 153 14.87 8.20 -11.44
CA GLU A 153 15.55 8.65 -12.66
C GLU A 153 15.07 7.91 -13.90
N ALA A 154 14.84 6.60 -13.80
CA ALA A 154 14.30 5.82 -14.91
C ALA A 154 12.86 6.24 -15.26
N ALA A 155 12.03 6.51 -14.25
CA ALA A 155 10.67 6.99 -14.45
C ALA A 155 10.64 8.40 -15.04
N ASP A 156 11.51 9.30 -14.60
CA ASP A 156 11.63 10.66 -15.11
C ASP A 156 12.01 10.69 -16.59
N LYS A 157 13.00 9.87 -16.98
CA LYS A 157 13.35 9.68 -18.40
C LYS A 157 12.17 9.15 -19.23
N ALA A 158 11.38 8.24 -18.69
CA ALA A 158 10.19 7.74 -19.37
C ALA A 158 9.14 8.84 -19.56
N VAL A 159 8.92 9.71 -18.57
CA VAL A 159 8.01 10.87 -18.68
C VAL A 159 8.47 11.77 -19.82
N ASP A 160 9.75 12.11 -19.88
CA ASP A 160 10.32 12.95 -20.94
C ASP A 160 10.11 12.35 -22.35
N GLU A 161 10.30 11.05 -22.52
CA GLU A 161 10.06 10.36 -23.79
C GLU A 161 8.58 10.36 -24.18
N PHE A 162 7.67 10.15 -23.23
CA PHE A 162 6.22 10.25 -23.50
C PHE A 162 5.82 11.67 -23.94
N ASP A 163 6.35 12.69 -23.28
CA ASP A 163 6.06 14.08 -23.63
C ASP A 163 6.62 14.46 -25.01
N LYS A 164 7.79 13.93 -25.36
CA LYS A 164 8.38 14.06 -26.69
C LYS A 164 7.50 13.42 -27.76
N VAL A 165 7.03 12.19 -27.52
CA VAL A 165 6.12 11.50 -28.45
C VAL A 165 4.82 12.28 -28.62
N ARG A 166 4.20 12.74 -27.53
CA ARG A 166 2.98 13.57 -27.55
C ARG A 166 3.16 14.87 -28.36
N ARG A 167 4.34 15.50 -28.25
CA ARG A 167 4.66 16.70 -29.03
C ARG A 167 4.75 16.38 -30.51
N LEU A 168 5.50 15.33 -30.89
CA LEU A 168 5.64 14.92 -32.27
C LEU A 168 4.30 14.51 -32.91
N GLN A 169 3.44 13.84 -32.15
CA GLN A 169 2.10 13.51 -32.61
C GLN A 169 1.26 14.76 -32.91
N ARG A 170 1.31 15.77 -32.03
CA ARG A 170 0.61 17.05 -32.26
C ARG A 170 1.13 17.76 -33.51
N GLU A 171 2.44 17.88 -33.65
CA GLU A 171 3.07 18.47 -34.84
C GLU A 171 2.70 17.73 -36.13
N ALA A 172 2.67 16.40 -36.10
CA ALA A 172 2.26 15.60 -37.27
C ALA A 172 0.79 15.82 -37.63
N VAL A 173 -0.11 15.90 -36.66
CA VAL A 173 -1.53 16.18 -36.88
C VAL A 173 -1.73 17.59 -37.49
N GLU A 174 -1.00 18.60 -36.99
CA GLU A 174 -1.08 19.96 -37.53
C GLU A 174 -0.58 20.02 -38.98
N ARG A 175 0.55 19.39 -39.30
CA ARG A 175 1.05 19.32 -40.67
C ARG A 175 0.05 18.67 -41.65
N VAL A 176 -0.64 17.61 -41.20
CA VAL A 176 -1.68 16.94 -42.02
C VAL A 176 -2.88 17.86 -42.23
N LYS A 177 -3.26 18.68 -41.24
CA LYS A 177 -4.34 19.68 -41.38
C LYS A 177 -3.96 20.77 -42.36
N ASP A 178 -2.74 21.29 -42.29
CA ASP A 178 -2.25 22.34 -43.17
C ASP A 178 -2.20 21.88 -44.63
N HIS A 179 -1.76 20.64 -44.90
CA HIS A 179 -1.77 20.07 -46.25
C HIS A 179 -3.19 19.89 -46.79
N ARG A 180 -4.15 19.47 -45.96
CA ARG A 180 -5.56 19.35 -46.39
C ARG A 180 -6.20 20.71 -46.63
N GLY A 181 -5.80 21.76 -45.93
CA GLY A 181 -6.26 23.13 -46.14
C GLY A 181 -5.72 23.75 -47.43
N ALA A 182 -4.52 23.34 -47.85
CA ALA A 182 -3.89 23.84 -49.08
C ALA A 182 -4.45 23.19 -50.36
N ASP A 183 -5.02 21.98 -50.27
CA ASP A 183 -5.60 21.25 -51.43
C ASP A 183 -7.07 21.61 -51.75
N HIS A 184 -7.65 22.65 -51.12
CA HIS A 184 -8.99 23.12 -51.46
C HIS A 184 -8.88 24.51 -52.12
N PRO A 185 -8.62 24.57 -53.46
CA PRO A 185 -8.71 25.83 -54.19
C PRO A 185 -10.15 26.35 -54.08
N ALA A 186 -10.32 27.58 -53.67
CA ALA A 186 -11.58 28.30 -53.70
C ALA A 186 -12.19 28.17 -55.08
N ARG A 187 -13.38 27.55 -55.20
CA ARG A 187 -14.16 27.58 -56.45
C ARG A 187 -14.46 29.04 -56.74
N PRO A 188 -14.08 29.55 -57.94
CA PRO A 188 -14.53 30.88 -58.33
C PRO A 188 -16.05 30.81 -58.60
N GLY A 189 -16.77 31.74 -57.96
CA GLY A 189 -18.19 32.00 -58.21
C GLY A 189 -18.45 32.65 -59.57
#